data_3756dfb3a4da47292dfe20696eb30b43
#
_entry.id   3756dfb3a4da47292dfe20696eb30b43
#
_cell.length_a   1.000
_cell.length_b   1.000
_cell.length_c   1.000
_cell.angle_alpha   90.00
_cell.angle_beta   90.00
_cell.angle_gamma   90.00
#
_symmetry.space_group_name_H-M   'P 1'
#
loop_
_entity.id
_entity.type
_entity.pdbx_description
1 polymer ?
#
loop_
_entity_poly.entity_id
_entity_poly.type
_entity_poly.pdbx_seq_one_letter_code
_entity_poly.pdbx_strand_id
1 'polypeptide(L)'
;MHVPYTKKYARNIYLQHPDRNNLWGISDLLALYDISNVSISMSDKEDIDRLSVPFLAEFSQDLVLVTQCNSDFVEIVWKNSLVKIARQQFFRSWTGVVTLLEKTEQSAEPNYVLHLKQQRKEQIESFLFWTFLAIVTVFGFVNKGYAVSPWLIGALLLNVCGAVVCALLTIQHINRGGGVVDKICSVFTKANCHQVLDSRESRVAGYHLSEIGLAFFVTNVSAFCILPDVFVSWLPWMVLATLPFTIWSCWTQAVRLKSWCVLCLTVVALLWAQMILWLANGVYAAFPPIYAIALLPFAYGVFLIFIHRLMPYIAIKRNMTELRYHLNRFKSNQSLFQSILETSPQITIDELLSPFTSVPLKWDELNN
;
A
#
# COMPACT_ATOMS: atom_id res chain seq x y z
N MET A 1 -24.88 -5.18 14.18
CA MET A 1 -25.45 -4.70 12.89
C MET A 1 -24.68 -5.31 11.74
N HIS A 2 -25.36 -5.90 10.77
CA HIS A 2 -24.70 -6.39 9.55
C HIS A 2 -25.16 -5.50 8.38
N VAL A 3 -24.25 -4.62 7.91
CA VAL A 3 -24.49 -3.75 6.77
C VAL A 3 -23.58 -4.22 5.63
N PRO A 4 -24.09 -4.46 4.42
CA PRO A 4 -23.25 -4.87 3.30
C PRO A 4 -22.34 -3.71 2.87
N TYR A 5 -21.03 -3.97 2.88
CA TYR A 5 -20.00 -2.99 2.50
C TYR A 5 -18.75 -3.64 1.94
N THR A 6 -17.95 -2.90 1.18
CA THR A 6 -16.63 -3.27 0.73
C THR A 6 -15.55 -2.48 1.47
N LYS A 7 -14.57 -3.18 2.07
CA LYS A 7 -13.49 -2.53 2.85
C LYS A 7 -12.74 -1.47 2.04
N LYS A 8 -12.57 -1.68 0.74
CA LYS A 8 -11.85 -0.77 -0.15
C LYS A 8 -12.60 0.56 -0.33
N TYR A 9 -13.92 0.49 -0.57
CA TYR A 9 -14.76 1.67 -0.73
C TYR A 9 -14.85 2.45 0.59
N ALA A 10 -15.23 1.79 1.68
CA ALA A 10 -15.34 2.42 3.00
C ALA A 10 -14.05 3.14 3.41
N ARG A 11 -12.88 2.48 3.22
CA ARG A 11 -11.59 3.09 3.51
C ARG A 11 -11.31 4.30 2.62
N ASN A 12 -11.61 4.23 1.33
CA ASN A 12 -11.36 5.33 0.40
C ASN A 12 -12.20 6.56 0.74
N ILE A 13 -13.49 6.37 0.98
CA ILE A 13 -14.39 7.47 1.37
C ILE A 13 -13.93 8.11 2.68
N TYR A 14 -13.63 7.29 3.72
CA TYR A 14 -13.11 7.79 4.98
C TYR A 14 -11.84 8.63 4.79
N LEU A 15 -10.86 8.12 4.04
CA LEU A 15 -9.59 8.82 3.83
C LEU A 15 -9.72 10.11 3.00
N GLN A 16 -10.75 10.23 2.18
CA GLN A 16 -11.04 11.41 1.36
C GLN A 16 -11.96 12.42 2.04
N HIS A 17 -12.57 12.05 3.19
CA HIS A 17 -13.49 12.93 3.90
C HIS A 17 -12.74 14.10 4.55
N PRO A 18 -13.17 15.38 4.38
CA PRO A 18 -12.51 16.56 4.93
C PRO A 18 -12.43 16.52 6.46
N ASP A 19 -13.50 16.02 7.10
CA ASP A 19 -13.67 15.96 8.54
C ASP A 19 -13.49 14.55 9.12
N ARG A 20 -12.68 13.72 8.48
CA ARG A 20 -12.46 12.31 8.87
C ARG A 20 -12.02 12.09 10.32
N ASN A 21 -11.43 13.11 10.96
CA ASN A 21 -10.89 13.00 12.32
C ASN A 21 -11.86 13.49 13.41
N ASN A 22 -13.07 13.87 13.05
CA ASN A 22 -14.08 14.33 14.00
C ASN A 22 -15.39 13.52 13.86
N LEU A 23 -16.28 13.71 14.83
CA LEU A 23 -17.55 13.00 14.89
C LEU A 23 -18.47 13.36 13.71
N TRP A 24 -18.38 14.60 13.21
CA TRP A 24 -19.15 15.05 12.05
C TRP A 24 -18.85 14.22 10.80
N GLY A 25 -17.56 14.02 10.48
CA GLY A 25 -17.19 13.21 9.33
C GLY A 25 -17.60 11.75 9.44
N ILE A 26 -17.67 11.20 10.65
CA ILE A 26 -18.19 9.84 10.86
C ILE A 26 -19.71 9.81 10.69
N SER A 27 -20.41 10.83 11.17
CA SER A 27 -21.85 10.98 10.99
C SER A 27 -22.21 11.04 9.50
N ASP A 28 -21.49 11.84 8.70
CA ASP A 28 -21.68 11.92 7.24
C ASP A 28 -21.42 10.58 6.54
N LEU A 29 -20.36 9.87 6.97
CA LEU A 29 -20.08 8.54 6.43
C LEU A 29 -21.17 7.54 6.74
N LEU A 30 -21.74 7.57 7.94
CA LEU A 30 -22.87 6.71 8.32
C LEU A 30 -24.12 7.05 7.52
N ALA A 31 -24.38 8.33 7.32
CA ALA A 31 -25.49 8.80 6.49
C ALA A 31 -25.36 8.34 5.03
N LEU A 32 -24.13 8.31 4.48
CA LEU A 32 -23.85 7.77 3.14
C LEU A 32 -24.24 6.29 2.99
N TYR A 33 -24.19 5.52 4.09
CA TYR A 33 -24.62 4.11 4.13
C TYR A 33 -26.08 3.93 4.52
N ASP A 34 -26.84 5.03 4.54
CA ASP A 34 -28.24 5.04 4.97
C ASP A 34 -28.42 4.50 6.40
N ILE A 35 -27.48 4.85 7.27
CA ILE A 35 -27.53 4.57 8.71
C ILE A 35 -27.88 5.86 9.42
N SER A 36 -29.10 5.92 9.97
CA SER A 36 -29.51 7.04 10.81
C SER A 36 -28.63 7.11 12.05
N ASN A 37 -28.13 8.31 12.34
CA ASN A 37 -27.27 8.52 13.48
C ASN A 37 -27.60 9.84 14.17
N VAL A 38 -27.58 9.82 15.49
CA VAL A 38 -27.83 10.99 16.33
C VAL A 38 -26.78 11.04 17.42
N SER A 39 -26.02 12.13 17.48
CA SER A 39 -25.02 12.35 18.51
C SER A 39 -25.60 13.19 19.64
N ILE A 40 -25.47 12.69 20.86
CA ILE A 40 -25.94 13.34 22.08
C ILE A 40 -24.82 13.44 23.10
N SER A 41 -24.83 14.49 23.91
CA SER A 41 -23.97 14.60 25.08
C SER A 41 -24.80 14.32 26.32
N MET A 42 -24.40 13.31 27.08
CA MET A 42 -25.08 12.91 28.30
C MET A 42 -24.61 13.75 29.47
N SER A 43 -25.57 14.32 30.20
CA SER A 43 -25.28 15.07 31.43
C SER A 43 -24.97 14.16 32.60
N ASP A 44 -25.66 13.02 32.66
CA ASP A 44 -25.38 11.95 33.64
C ASP A 44 -24.86 10.70 32.92
N LYS A 45 -23.68 10.26 33.30
CA LYS A 45 -23.03 9.08 32.73
C LYS A 45 -23.72 7.77 33.15
N GLU A 46 -24.45 7.77 34.24
CA GLU A 46 -25.15 6.57 34.74
C GLU A 46 -26.35 6.20 33.85
N ASP A 47 -26.92 7.15 33.13
CA ASP A 47 -27.99 6.90 32.18
C ASP A 47 -27.58 6.07 30.94
N ILE A 48 -26.33 5.66 30.83
CA ILE A 48 -25.83 4.80 29.75
C ILE A 48 -26.61 3.48 29.61
N ASP A 49 -27.17 2.99 30.70
CA ASP A 49 -27.96 1.75 30.73
C ASP A 49 -29.30 1.87 29.99
N ARG A 50 -29.75 3.10 29.73
CA ARG A 50 -30.98 3.38 28.96
C ARG A 50 -30.76 3.39 27.46
N LEU A 51 -29.46 3.35 27.01
CA LEU A 51 -29.13 3.39 25.61
C LEU A 51 -29.21 2.00 24.98
N SER A 52 -29.78 1.96 23.79
CA SER A 52 -29.78 0.73 23.00
C SER A 52 -28.38 0.47 22.41
N VAL A 53 -27.83 -0.70 22.69
CA VAL A 53 -26.58 -1.13 22.06
C VAL A 53 -26.85 -1.75 20.69
N PRO A 54 -25.93 -1.63 19.69
CA PRO A 54 -24.63 -0.97 19.78
C PRO A 54 -24.69 0.53 19.51
N PHE A 55 -23.81 1.32 20.14
CA PHE A 55 -23.64 2.74 19.90
C PHE A 55 -22.16 3.11 19.85
N LEU A 56 -21.82 4.27 19.26
CA LEU A 56 -20.45 4.80 19.29
C LEU A 56 -20.28 5.71 20.51
N ALA A 57 -19.13 5.61 21.16
CA ALA A 57 -18.75 6.46 22.29
C ALA A 57 -17.35 7.05 22.06
N GLU A 58 -17.13 8.28 22.50
CA GLU A 58 -15.82 8.90 22.49
C GLU A 58 -15.07 8.51 23.77
N PHE A 59 -14.05 7.66 23.62
CA PHE A 59 -13.26 7.10 24.71
C PHE A 59 -11.77 7.39 24.49
N SER A 60 -11.13 8.07 25.42
CA SER A 60 -9.70 8.42 25.33
C SER A 60 -9.29 9.09 24.02
N GLN A 61 -10.10 10.01 23.49
CA GLN A 61 -9.93 10.72 22.21
C GLN A 61 -10.06 9.80 20.95
N ASP A 62 -10.41 8.53 21.12
CA ASP A 62 -10.75 7.62 20.04
C ASP A 62 -12.26 7.36 20.03
N LEU A 63 -12.82 7.02 18.87
CA LEU A 63 -14.19 6.51 18.76
C LEU A 63 -14.18 4.99 18.91
N VAL A 64 -14.99 4.50 19.84
CA VAL A 64 -15.15 3.07 20.12
C VAL A 64 -16.61 2.66 19.92
N LEU A 65 -16.82 1.43 19.46
CA LEU A 65 -18.15 0.85 19.38
C LEU A 65 -18.44 0.09 20.68
N VAL A 66 -19.45 0.53 21.41
CA VAL A 66 -19.94 -0.18 22.59
C VAL A 66 -20.92 -1.26 22.13
N THR A 67 -20.59 -2.51 22.42
CA THR A 67 -21.38 -3.70 22.02
C THR A 67 -22.23 -4.22 23.16
N GLN A 68 -21.76 -4.05 24.39
CA GLN A 68 -22.48 -4.47 25.59
C GLN A 68 -22.13 -3.55 26.75
N CYS A 69 -23.14 -3.20 27.55
CA CYS A 69 -22.99 -2.44 28.79
C CYS A 69 -23.70 -3.18 29.92
N ASN A 70 -22.96 -3.51 30.97
CA ASN A 70 -23.49 -4.15 32.18
C ASN A 70 -23.09 -3.35 33.42
N SER A 71 -23.61 -3.73 34.58
CA SER A 71 -23.30 -3.10 35.87
C SER A 71 -21.80 -3.09 36.18
N ASP A 72 -21.06 -4.11 35.77
CA ASP A 72 -19.67 -4.33 36.19
C ASP A 72 -18.65 -3.97 35.09
N PHE A 73 -19.01 -4.18 33.81
CA PHE A 73 -18.11 -3.95 32.69
C PHE A 73 -18.83 -3.39 31.47
N VAL A 74 -18.06 -2.73 30.60
CA VAL A 74 -18.46 -2.27 29.28
C VAL A 74 -17.59 -2.99 28.26
N GLU A 75 -18.21 -3.63 27.26
CA GLU A 75 -17.53 -4.31 26.17
C GLU A 75 -17.49 -3.38 24.97
N ILE A 76 -16.27 -3.08 24.52
CA ILE A 76 -16.01 -2.17 23.43
C ILE A 76 -15.20 -2.83 22.32
N VAL A 77 -15.44 -2.41 21.08
CA VAL A 77 -14.53 -2.67 19.96
C VAL A 77 -13.59 -1.49 19.82
N TRP A 78 -12.32 -1.70 20.18
CA TRP A 78 -11.27 -0.70 20.10
C TRP A 78 -10.11 -1.22 19.27
N LYS A 79 -9.67 -0.46 18.26
CA LYS A 79 -8.58 -0.83 17.34
C LYS A 79 -8.75 -2.24 16.74
N ASN A 80 -9.98 -2.57 16.36
CA ASN A 80 -10.37 -3.86 15.75
C ASN A 80 -10.26 -5.07 16.70
N SER A 81 -10.20 -4.85 18.00
CA SER A 81 -10.19 -5.87 19.05
C SER A 81 -11.35 -5.65 20.01
N LEU A 82 -11.97 -6.74 20.43
CA LEU A 82 -13.01 -6.72 21.46
C LEU A 82 -12.32 -6.64 22.82
N VAL A 83 -12.62 -5.62 23.61
CA VAL A 83 -11.99 -5.36 24.91
C VAL A 83 -13.08 -5.18 25.95
N LYS A 84 -12.95 -5.86 27.09
CA LYS A 84 -13.80 -5.66 28.26
C LYS A 84 -13.09 -4.71 29.24
N ILE A 85 -13.76 -3.64 29.60
CA ILE A 85 -13.23 -2.61 30.50
C ILE A 85 -14.16 -2.50 31.70
N ALA A 86 -13.62 -2.38 32.90
CA ALA A 86 -14.41 -2.13 34.10
C ALA A 86 -15.20 -0.82 33.93
N ARG A 87 -16.50 -0.82 34.30
CA ARG A 87 -17.41 0.32 34.13
C ARG A 87 -16.84 1.63 34.69
N GLN A 88 -16.23 1.58 35.86
CA GLN A 88 -15.60 2.77 36.47
C GLN A 88 -14.44 3.34 35.64
N GLN A 89 -13.64 2.45 35.07
CA GLN A 89 -12.51 2.85 34.21
C GLN A 89 -13.02 3.44 32.88
N PHE A 90 -14.08 2.86 32.30
CA PHE A 90 -14.73 3.41 31.11
C PHE A 90 -15.25 4.82 31.37
N PHE A 91 -15.96 5.05 32.48
CA PHE A 91 -16.53 6.35 32.83
C PHE A 91 -15.49 7.45 33.08
N ARG A 92 -14.30 7.10 33.53
CA ARG A 92 -13.19 8.05 33.71
C ARG A 92 -12.65 8.58 32.37
N SER A 93 -12.63 7.76 31.36
CA SER A 93 -12.02 8.07 30.06
C SER A 93 -13.04 8.42 28.97
N TRP A 94 -14.32 8.19 29.25
CA TRP A 94 -15.41 8.52 28.34
C TRP A 94 -15.82 10.01 28.52
N THR A 95 -15.95 10.75 27.39
CA THR A 95 -16.30 12.18 27.40
C THR A 95 -17.77 12.46 27.74
N GLY A 96 -18.66 11.42 27.67
CA GLY A 96 -20.10 11.57 27.79
C GLY A 96 -20.80 11.71 26.44
N VAL A 97 -20.03 11.83 25.35
CA VAL A 97 -20.59 11.90 23.98
C VAL A 97 -20.90 10.48 23.47
N VAL A 98 -22.10 10.31 22.92
CA VAL A 98 -22.60 9.06 22.37
C VAL A 98 -23.23 9.33 21.01
N THR A 99 -23.00 8.46 20.05
CA THR A 99 -23.72 8.45 18.78
C THR A 99 -24.57 7.19 18.69
N LEU A 100 -25.87 7.36 18.72
CA LEU A 100 -26.84 6.30 18.52
C LEU A 100 -26.90 5.96 17.04
N LEU A 101 -27.03 4.67 16.75
CA LEU A 101 -27.03 4.14 15.39
C LEU A 101 -28.31 3.36 15.17
N GLU A 102 -29.03 3.72 14.11
CA GLU A 102 -30.22 2.99 13.71
C GLU A 102 -30.07 2.53 12.27
N LYS A 103 -30.18 1.23 12.06
CA LYS A 103 -30.11 0.58 10.76
C LYS A 103 -31.49 0.44 10.17
N THR A 104 -31.65 0.80 8.90
CA THR A 104 -32.81 0.51 8.08
C THR A 104 -32.62 -0.76 7.26
N GLU A 105 -33.68 -1.27 6.64
CA GLU A 105 -33.56 -2.39 5.69
C GLU A 105 -32.76 -2.02 4.43
N GLN A 106 -32.71 -0.72 4.12
CA GLN A 106 -32.02 -0.17 2.95
C GLN A 106 -30.54 0.17 3.24
N SER A 107 -30.12 0.09 4.51
CA SER A 107 -28.74 0.44 4.91
C SER A 107 -27.72 -0.45 4.20
N ALA A 108 -27.02 0.13 3.25
CA ALA A 108 -26.00 -0.54 2.43
C ALA A 108 -25.00 0.48 1.87
N GLU A 109 -23.86 0.00 1.42
CA GLU A 109 -22.93 0.79 0.63
C GLU A 109 -23.59 1.24 -0.68
N PRO A 110 -23.49 2.53 -1.08
CA PRO A 110 -23.92 2.97 -2.40
C PRO A 110 -23.28 2.13 -3.50
N ASN A 111 -24.08 1.67 -4.45
CA ASN A 111 -23.59 0.82 -5.56
C ASN A 111 -22.82 -0.46 -5.12
N TYR A 112 -23.17 -1.03 -3.96
CA TYR A 112 -22.48 -2.19 -3.37
C TYR A 112 -22.20 -3.32 -4.36
N VAL A 113 -23.20 -3.69 -5.18
CA VAL A 113 -23.07 -4.78 -6.16
C VAL A 113 -22.00 -4.48 -7.20
N LEU A 114 -21.88 -3.22 -7.61
CA LEU A 114 -20.90 -2.79 -8.60
C LEU A 114 -19.49 -2.84 -8.01
N HIS A 115 -19.31 -2.31 -6.80
CA HIS A 115 -18.02 -2.36 -6.09
C HIS A 115 -17.60 -3.80 -5.76
N LEU A 116 -18.55 -4.65 -5.40
CA LEU A 116 -18.28 -6.06 -5.16
C LEU A 116 -17.83 -6.78 -6.43
N LYS A 117 -18.49 -6.52 -7.58
CA LYS A 117 -18.08 -7.05 -8.88
C LYS A 117 -16.67 -6.58 -9.25
N GLN A 118 -16.37 -5.31 -9.05
CA GLN A 118 -15.05 -4.76 -9.33
C GLN A 118 -13.98 -5.39 -8.44
N GLN A 119 -14.24 -5.57 -7.15
CA GLN A 119 -13.33 -6.23 -6.23
C GLN A 119 -13.08 -7.68 -6.63
N ARG A 120 -14.14 -8.44 -7.01
CA ARG A 120 -14.00 -9.82 -7.51
C ARG A 120 -13.19 -9.87 -8.80
N LYS A 121 -13.43 -8.94 -9.73
CA LYS A 121 -12.64 -8.83 -10.97
C LYS A 121 -11.16 -8.66 -10.68
N GLU A 122 -10.80 -7.71 -9.81
CA GLU A 122 -9.40 -7.47 -9.40
C GLU A 122 -8.77 -8.71 -8.74
N GLN A 123 -9.53 -9.44 -7.92
CA GLN A 123 -9.06 -10.69 -7.31
C GLN A 123 -8.84 -11.80 -8.35
N ILE A 124 -9.77 -11.95 -9.31
CA ILE A 124 -9.64 -12.94 -10.39
C ILE A 124 -8.45 -12.60 -11.28
N GLU A 125 -8.27 -11.35 -11.68
CA GLU A 125 -7.12 -10.89 -12.48
C GLU A 125 -5.79 -11.18 -11.76
N SER A 126 -5.73 -10.88 -10.47
CA SER A 126 -4.56 -11.20 -9.65
C SER A 126 -4.31 -12.71 -9.54
N PHE A 127 -5.35 -13.49 -9.33
CA PHE A 127 -5.25 -14.95 -9.26
C PHE A 127 -4.79 -15.53 -10.59
N LEU A 128 -5.36 -15.11 -11.71
CA LEU A 128 -4.97 -15.55 -13.06
C LEU A 128 -3.50 -15.19 -13.36
N PHE A 129 -3.06 -14.00 -12.97
CA PHE A 129 -1.66 -13.58 -13.13
C PHE A 129 -0.70 -14.51 -12.38
N TRP A 130 -0.96 -14.79 -11.09
CA TRP A 130 -0.11 -15.66 -10.29
C TRP A 130 -0.15 -17.11 -10.75
N THR A 131 -1.34 -17.58 -11.18
CA THR A 131 -1.50 -18.95 -11.75
C THR A 131 -0.75 -19.08 -13.07
N PHE A 132 -0.84 -18.09 -13.96
CA PHE A 132 -0.08 -18.08 -15.21
C PHE A 132 1.43 -18.10 -14.94
N LEU A 133 1.91 -17.29 -14.01
CA LEU A 133 3.32 -17.26 -13.62
C LEU A 133 3.77 -18.65 -13.09
N ALA A 134 2.98 -19.27 -12.25
CA ALA A 134 3.25 -20.61 -11.72
C ALA A 134 3.29 -21.67 -12.83
N ILE A 135 2.33 -21.63 -13.78
CA ILE A 135 2.29 -22.57 -14.91
C ILE A 135 3.54 -22.39 -15.79
N VAL A 136 3.93 -21.16 -16.13
CA VAL A 136 5.13 -20.89 -16.94
C VAL A 136 6.38 -21.41 -16.23
N THR A 137 6.47 -21.21 -14.91
CA THR A 137 7.61 -21.71 -14.11
C THR A 137 7.65 -23.25 -14.13
N VAL A 138 6.53 -23.91 -13.86
CA VAL A 138 6.44 -25.39 -13.86
C VAL A 138 6.71 -25.94 -15.26
N PHE A 139 6.16 -25.33 -16.30
CA PHE A 139 6.38 -25.77 -17.69
C PHE A 139 7.86 -25.64 -18.11
N GLY A 140 8.54 -24.55 -17.71
CA GLY A 140 9.97 -24.37 -17.93
C GLY A 140 10.81 -25.48 -17.27
N PHE A 141 10.42 -25.92 -16.06
CA PHE A 141 11.07 -27.02 -15.35
C PHE A 141 10.83 -28.38 -15.99
N VAL A 142 9.57 -28.68 -16.32
CA VAL A 142 9.19 -30.01 -16.83
C VAL A 142 9.74 -30.27 -18.24
N ASN A 143 9.70 -29.25 -19.10
CA ASN A 143 10.13 -29.40 -20.51
C ASN A 143 11.63 -29.67 -20.68
N LYS A 144 12.46 -29.28 -19.72
CA LYS A 144 13.91 -29.39 -19.82
C LYS A 144 14.51 -30.59 -19.08
N GLY A 145 13.67 -31.43 -18.44
CA GLY A 145 14.16 -32.64 -17.76
C GLY A 145 15.16 -32.36 -16.63
N TYR A 146 15.20 -31.12 -16.10
CA TYR A 146 16.06 -30.84 -14.98
C TYR A 146 15.58 -31.61 -13.76
N ALA A 147 16.41 -32.52 -13.28
CA ALA A 147 16.30 -33.02 -11.93
C ALA A 147 16.28 -31.77 -11.03
N VAL A 148 15.21 -31.58 -10.27
CA VAL A 148 15.02 -30.42 -9.40
C VAL A 148 16.14 -30.41 -8.37
N SER A 149 17.23 -29.74 -8.70
CA SER A 149 18.38 -29.63 -7.80
C SER A 149 18.01 -28.66 -6.67
N PRO A 150 18.20 -29.07 -5.39
CA PRO A 150 17.84 -28.21 -4.25
C PRO A 150 18.48 -26.81 -4.29
N TRP A 151 19.69 -26.68 -4.86
CA TRP A 151 20.37 -25.39 -4.99
C TRP A 151 19.69 -24.45 -5.98
N LEU A 152 19.07 -24.97 -7.06
CA LEU A 152 18.31 -24.18 -8.02
C LEU A 152 17.06 -23.58 -7.38
N ILE A 153 16.36 -24.37 -6.55
CA ILE A 153 15.22 -23.88 -5.77
C ILE A 153 15.69 -22.79 -4.81
N GLY A 154 16.82 -23.01 -4.13
CA GLY A 154 17.43 -22.01 -3.24
C GLY A 154 17.76 -20.71 -3.98
N ALA A 155 18.34 -20.80 -5.17
CA ALA A 155 18.66 -19.64 -6.01
C ALA A 155 17.38 -18.90 -6.45
N LEU A 156 16.33 -19.60 -6.84
CA LEU A 156 15.04 -19.00 -7.17
C LEU A 156 14.43 -18.26 -5.96
N LEU A 157 14.38 -18.92 -4.81
CA LEU A 157 13.84 -18.31 -3.59
C LEU A 157 14.59 -17.04 -3.20
N LEU A 158 15.92 -17.04 -3.26
CA LEU A 158 16.74 -15.86 -2.98
C LEU A 158 16.45 -14.71 -3.96
N ASN A 159 16.24 -15.02 -5.25
CA ASN A 159 15.88 -14.00 -6.24
C ASN A 159 14.46 -13.47 -6.03
N VAL A 160 13.50 -14.31 -5.69
CA VAL A 160 12.12 -13.88 -5.36
C VAL A 160 12.12 -13.02 -4.10
N CYS A 161 12.82 -13.42 -3.04
CA CYS A 161 12.98 -12.61 -1.83
C CYS A 161 13.63 -11.26 -2.15
N GLY A 162 14.67 -11.24 -2.97
CA GLY A 162 15.34 -10.02 -3.41
C GLY A 162 14.40 -9.09 -4.18
N ALA A 163 13.59 -9.64 -5.09
CA ALA A 163 12.58 -8.86 -5.81
C ALA A 163 11.55 -8.23 -4.86
N VAL A 164 11.06 -9.01 -3.88
CA VAL A 164 10.11 -8.50 -2.87
C VAL A 164 10.73 -7.37 -2.03
N VAL A 165 11.97 -7.55 -1.54
CA VAL A 165 12.65 -6.52 -0.74
C VAL A 165 12.90 -5.25 -1.56
N CYS A 166 13.37 -5.38 -2.81
CA CYS A 166 13.56 -4.23 -3.70
C CYS A 166 12.24 -3.54 -4.06
N ALA A 167 11.15 -4.30 -4.25
CA ALA A 167 9.82 -3.72 -4.45
C ALA A 167 9.36 -2.93 -3.22
N LEU A 168 9.56 -3.45 -2.00
CA LEU A 168 9.26 -2.73 -0.76
C LEU A 168 10.09 -1.44 -0.64
N LEU A 169 11.39 -1.47 -0.95
CA LEU A 169 12.24 -0.28 -0.98
C LEU A 169 11.74 0.77 -1.98
N THR A 170 11.34 0.33 -3.17
CA THR A 170 10.82 1.21 -4.21
C THR A 170 9.49 1.83 -3.81
N ILE A 171 8.59 1.04 -3.19
CA ILE A 171 7.33 1.53 -2.65
C ILE A 171 7.57 2.52 -1.49
N GLN A 172 8.55 2.26 -0.63
CA GLN A 172 8.92 3.16 0.47
C GLN A 172 9.40 4.51 -0.03
N HIS A 173 10.16 4.54 -1.12
CA HIS A 173 10.58 5.79 -1.73
C HIS A 173 9.38 6.64 -2.22
N ILE A 174 8.31 5.99 -2.69
CA ILE A 174 7.05 6.66 -3.07
C ILE A 174 6.26 7.10 -1.82
N ASN A 175 6.37 6.34 -0.71
CA ASN A 175 5.64 6.56 0.54
C ASN A 175 6.49 7.26 1.59
N ARG A 176 6.33 8.54 1.75
CA ARG A 176 7.01 9.31 2.78
C ARG A 176 6.41 9.19 4.19
N GLY A 177 5.80 8.08 4.56
CA GLY A 177 5.36 7.83 5.94
C GLY A 177 4.23 6.80 6.09
N GLY A 178 4.27 6.02 7.17
CA GLY A 178 3.16 5.19 7.67
C GLY A 178 2.97 3.81 7.03
N GLY A 179 3.99 3.26 6.37
CA GLY A 179 3.92 1.94 5.73
C GLY A 179 4.37 0.77 6.61
N VAL A 180 4.21 -0.45 6.09
CA VAL A 180 4.72 -1.69 6.72
C VAL A 180 6.24 -1.61 6.93
N VAL A 181 6.95 -0.94 6.02
CA VAL A 181 8.40 -0.75 6.06
C VAL A 181 8.82 0.11 7.25
N ASP A 182 8.05 1.14 7.60
CA ASP A 182 8.36 1.98 8.77
C ASP A 182 8.29 1.16 10.07
N LYS A 183 7.35 0.21 10.15
CA LYS A 183 7.27 -0.71 11.28
C LYS A 183 8.48 -1.65 11.34
N ILE A 184 9.00 -2.11 10.20
CA ILE A 184 10.19 -2.95 10.13
C ILE A 184 11.44 -2.13 10.50
N CYS A 185 11.55 -0.91 9.96
CA CYS A 185 12.68 -0.03 10.25
C CYS A 185 12.69 0.46 11.70
N SER A 186 11.52 0.66 12.33
CA SER A 186 11.42 1.12 13.73
C SER A 186 11.82 0.09 14.78
N VAL A 187 11.91 -1.19 14.41
CA VAL A 187 12.41 -2.25 15.30
C VAL A 187 13.90 -2.06 15.63
N PHE A 188 14.64 -1.37 14.74
CA PHE A 188 16.07 -1.12 14.91
C PHE A 188 16.32 0.35 15.26
N THR A 189 16.69 0.64 16.48
CA THR A 189 16.85 1.99 17.07
C THR A 189 17.84 2.92 16.34
N LYS A 190 18.73 2.39 15.51
CA LYS A 190 19.71 3.15 14.69
C LYS A 190 19.42 3.10 13.19
N ALA A 191 18.30 2.53 12.76
CA ALA A 191 17.95 2.43 11.35
C ALA A 191 17.12 3.63 10.91
N ASN A 192 17.61 4.34 9.89
CA ASN A 192 16.87 5.41 9.23
C ASN A 192 16.83 5.17 7.73
N CYS A 193 15.87 4.34 7.30
CA CYS A 193 15.73 3.96 5.90
C CYS A 193 15.47 5.17 5.00
N HIS A 194 14.71 6.18 5.49
CA HIS A 194 14.39 7.38 4.71
C HIS A 194 15.65 8.20 4.36
N GLN A 195 16.54 8.39 5.34
CA GLN A 195 17.76 9.14 5.12
C GLN A 195 18.65 8.50 4.05
N VAL A 196 18.73 7.16 4.01
CA VAL A 196 19.52 6.42 3.03
C VAL A 196 18.84 6.47 1.65
N LEU A 197 17.51 6.28 1.57
CA LEU A 197 16.77 6.26 0.31
C LEU A 197 16.69 7.64 -0.36
N ASP A 198 16.60 8.72 0.41
CA ASP A 198 16.54 10.09 -0.10
C ASP A 198 17.92 10.69 -0.39
N SER A 199 19.01 9.99 -0.05
CA SER A 199 20.37 10.45 -0.29
C SER A 199 20.69 10.53 -1.80
N ARG A 200 21.65 11.39 -2.15
CA ARG A 200 22.14 11.53 -3.52
C ARG A 200 22.82 10.24 -4.00
N GLU A 201 23.42 9.53 -3.07
CA GLU A 201 24.12 8.26 -3.27
C GLU A 201 23.14 7.10 -3.59
N SER A 202 21.84 7.26 -3.32
CA SER A 202 20.83 6.26 -3.68
C SER A 202 20.46 6.24 -5.16
N ARG A 203 21.07 7.13 -5.98
CA ARG A 203 20.81 7.26 -7.42
C ARG A 203 22.06 7.02 -8.25
N VAL A 204 21.92 6.23 -9.31
CA VAL A 204 22.95 6.00 -10.32
C VAL A 204 22.33 6.28 -11.69
N ALA A 205 22.94 7.16 -12.47
CA ALA A 205 22.48 7.55 -13.81
C ALA A 205 20.99 7.97 -13.87
N GLY A 206 20.47 8.58 -12.80
CA GLY A 206 19.06 9.02 -12.70
C GLY A 206 18.10 7.97 -12.15
N TYR A 207 18.49 6.70 -12.08
CA TYR A 207 17.68 5.61 -11.53
C TYR A 207 17.95 5.41 -10.04
N HIS A 208 16.93 5.05 -9.27
CA HIS A 208 17.12 4.65 -7.88
C HIS A 208 17.73 3.25 -7.79
N LEU A 209 18.61 3.05 -6.81
CA LEU A 209 19.24 1.75 -6.56
C LEU A 209 18.22 0.64 -6.30
N SER A 210 17.08 0.98 -5.71
CA SER A 210 15.97 0.05 -5.50
C SER A 210 15.33 -0.41 -6.83
N GLU A 211 15.22 0.49 -7.82
CA GLU A 211 14.70 0.15 -9.16
C GLU A 211 15.68 -0.76 -9.91
N ILE A 212 17.00 -0.45 -9.82
CA ILE A 212 18.07 -1.27 -10.41
C ILE A 212 18.08 -2.67 -9.79
N GLY A 213 17.97 -2.75 -8.44
CA GLY A 213 17.89 -4.02 -7.73
C GLY A 213 16.63 -4.81 -8.09
N LEU A 214 15.47 -4.13 -8.20
CA LEU A 214 14.24 -4.77 -8.61
C LEU A 214 14.34 -5.33 -10.03
N ALA A 215 14.87 -4.56 -10.99
CA ALA A 215 15.09 -5.01 -12.36
C ALA A 215 16.04 -6.23 -12.39
N PHE A 216 17.11 -6.22 -11.58
CA PHE A 216 18.04 -7.33 -11.45
C PHE A 216 17.32 -8.62 -11.03
N PHE A 217 16.64 -8.62 -9.90
CA PHE A 217 15.99 -9.82 -9.39
C PHE A 217 14.83 -10.29 -10.27
N VAL A 218 14.02 -9.38 -10.82
CA VAL A 218 12.92 -9.74 -11.73
C VAL A 218 13.44 -10.37 -13.02
N THR A 219 14.52 -9.83 -13.59
CA THR A 219 15.13 -10.42 -14.78
C THR A 219 15.70 -11.81 -14.48
N ASN A 220 16.34 -12.00 -13.32
CA ASN A 220 16.84 -13.31 -12.92
C ASN A 220 15.72 -14.34 -12.74
N VAL A 221 14.60 -13.95 -12.09
CA VAL A 221 13.42 -14.83 -11.97
C VAL A 221 12.85 -15.15 -13.35
N SER A 222 12.75 -14.17 -14.25
CA SER A 222 12.25 -14.37 -15.60
C SER A 222 13.18 -15.30 -16.42
N ALA A 223 14.51 -15.09 -16.32
CA ALA A 223 15.50 -15.95 -16.98
C ALA A 223 15.42 -17.38 -16.46
N PHE A 224 15.25 -17.57 -15.15
CA PHE A 224 15.05 -18.88 -14.56
C PHE A 224 13.80 -19.59 -15.12
N CYS A 225 12.68 -18.88 -15.27
CA CYS A 225 11.44 -19.44 -15.75
C CYS A 225 11.48 -19.79 -17.25
N ILE A 226 12.15 -18.95 -18.08
CA ILE A 226 12.11 -19.06 -19.54
C ILE A 226 13.32 -19.82 -20.08
N LEU A 227 14.51 -19.56 -19.56
CA LEU A 227 15.79 -20.04 -20.03
C LEU A 227 16.67 -20.54 -18.87
N PRO A 228 16.31 -21.64 -18.18
CA PRO A 228 17.01 -22.11 -16.99
C PRO A 228 18.50 -22.42 -17.25
N ASP A 229 18.87 -22.91 -18.42
CA ASP A 229 20.29 -23.15 -18.81
C ASP A 229 21.10 -21.86 -18.82
N VAL A 230 20.48 -20.80 -19.37
CA VAL A 230 21.10 -19.48 -19.43
C VAL A 230 21.20 -18.90 -18.02
N PHE A 231 20.18 -19.08 -17.20
CA PHE A 231 20.18 -18.64 -15.81
C PHE A 231 21.34 -19.29 -15.03
N VAL A 232 21.49 -20.61 -15.12
CA VAL A 232 22.56 -21.34 -14.41
C VAL A 232 23.95 -20.84 -14.81
N SER A 233 24.21 -20.64 -16.10
CA SER A 233 25.49 -20.18 -16.60
C SER A 233 25.76 -18.69 -16.35
N TRP A 234 24.71 -17.87 -16.27
CA TRP A 234 24.80 -16.41 -16.15
C TRP A 234 24.83 -15.93 -14.71
N LEU A 235 24.07 -16.57 -13.82
CA LEU A 235 23.90 -16.13 -12.43
C LEU A 235 25.23 -15.90 -11.68
N PRO A 236 26.23 -16.80 -11.77
CA PRO A 236 27.51 -16.61 -11.08
C PRO A 236 28.22 -15.32 -11.48
N TRP A 237 28.23 -15.02 -12.78
CA TRP A 237 28.89 -13.82 -13.32
C TRP A 237 28.18 -12.55 -12.87
N MET A 238 26.84 -12.59 -12.83
CA MET A 238 26.06 -11.45 -12.37
C MET A 238 26.25 -11.19 -10.88
N VAL A 239 26.20 -12.22 -10.06
CA VAL A 239 26.44 -12.09 -8.62
C VAL A 239 27.86 -11.57 -8.36
N LEU A 240 28.86 -12.09 -9.06
CA LEU A 240 30.23 -11.60 -8.97
C LEU A 240 30.32 -10.10 -9.35
N ALA A 241 29.67 -9.69 -10.42
CA ALA A 241 29.61 -8.29 -10.85
C ALA A 241 28.94 -7.35 -9.83
N THR A 242 28.04 -7.86 -8.97
CA THR A 242 27.40 -7.06 -7.92
C THR A 242 28.27 -6.88 -6.66
N LEU A 243 29.32 -7.69 -6.46
CA LEU A 243 30.15 -7.62 -5.23
C LEU A 243 30.76 -6.24 -4.99
N PRO A 244 31.39 -5.57 -5.97
CA PRO A 244 31.95 -4.23 -5.76
C PRO A 244 30.88 -3.23 -5.30
N PHE A 245 29.67 -3.38 -5.84
CA PHE A 245 28.53 -2.56 -5.48
C PHE A 245 28.07 -2.82 -4.04
N THR A 246 28.03 -4.08 -3.57
CA THR A 246 27.66 -4.40 -2.18
C THR A 246 28.63 -3.80 -1.18
N ILE A 247 29.94 -3.86 -1.46
CA ILE A 247 31.00 -3.26 -0.64
C ILE A 247 30.83 -1.74 -0.60
N TRP A 248 30.62 -1.12 -1.75
CA TRP A 248 30.38 0.33 -1.85
C TRP A 248 29.11 0.76 -1.09
N SER A 249 28.05 -0.01 -1.17
CA SER A 249 26.79 0.25 -0.45
C SER A 249 27.00 0.21 1.07
N CYS A 250 27.68 -0.82 1.59
CA CYS A 250 27.98 -0.91 3.01
C CYS A 250 28.90 0.23 3.47
N TRP A 251 29.94 0.55 2.69
CA TRP A 251 30.83 1.67 3.01
C TRP A 251 30.12 3.01 3.05
N THR A 252 29.24 3.28 2.08
CA THR A 252 28.46 4.51 2.01
C THR A 252 27.55 4.67 3.23
N GLN A 253 26.87 3.61 3.65
CA GLN A 253 26.01 3.61 4.83
C GLN A 253 26.82 3.80 6.13
N ALA A 254 27.96 3.14 6.25
CA ALA A 254 28.81 3.20 7.45
C ALA A 254 29.54 4.53 7.60
N VAL A 255 30.14 5.03 6.52
CA VAL A 255 31.10 6.15 6.57
C VAL A 255 30.46 7.48 6.19
N ARG A 256 29.73 7.53 5.07
CA ARG A 256 29.15 8.77 4.56
C ARG A 256 27.86 9.15 5.26
N LEU A 257 26.90 8.23 5.30
CA LEU A 257 25.56 8.51 5.81
C LEU A 257 25.47 8.31 7.33
N LYS A 258 26.37 7.48 7.90
CA LYS A 258 26.36 7.08 9.32
C LYS A 258 24.98 6.58 9.77
N SER A 259 24.25 5.99 8.86
CA SER A 259 22.88 5.52 9.02
C SER A 259 22.70 4.22 8.26
N TRP A 260 22.08 3.23 8.91
CA TRP A 260 21.89 1.90 8.36
C TRP A 260 20.47 1.73 7.82
N CYS A 261 20.34 1.19 6.60
CA CYS A 261 19.08 0.77 6.04
C CYS A 261 19.00 -0.77 6.11
N VAL A 262 18.11 -1.27 6.97
CA VAL A 262 17.95 -2.73 7.18
C VAL A 262 17.59 -3.44 5.87
N LEU A 263 16.68 -2.90 5.08
CA LEU A 263 16.28 -3.50 3.81
C LEU A 263 17.41 -3.48 2.77
N CYS A 264 18.24 -2.41 2.73
CA CYS A 264 19.41 -2.38 1.86
C CYS A 264 20.43 -3.45 2.26
N LEU A 265 20.65 -3.63 3.56
CA LEU A 265 21.52 -4.68 4.08
C LEU A 265 20.97 -6.08 3.81
N THR A 266 19.64 -6.25 3.84
CA THR A 266 18.99 -7.51 3.45
C THR A 266 19.26 -7.84 1.99
N VAL A 267 19.23 -6.86 1.08
CA VAL A 267 19.58 -7.08 -0.34
C VAL A 267 21.04 -7.52 -0.45
N VAL A 268 21.95 -6.86 0.26
CA VAL A 268 23.38 -7.25 0.30
C VAL A 268 23.52 -8.68 0.80
N ALA A 269 22.86 -9.03 1.91
CA ALA A 269 22.91 -10.39 2.48
C ALA A 269 22.37 -11.46 1.51
N LEU A 270 21.28 -11.14 0.77
CA LEU A 270 20.73 -12.05 -0.24
C LEU A 270 21.71 -12.27 -1.41
N LEU A 271 22.41 -11.24 -1.87
CA LEU A 271 23.45 -11.38 -2.92
C LEU A 271 24.61 -12.23 -2.44
N TRP A 272 25.06 -12.03 -1.20
CA TRP A 272 26.12 -12.86 -0.61
C TRP A 272 25.65 -14.30 -0.38
N ALA A 273 24.40 -14.52 0.03
CA ALA A 273 23.83 -15.85 0.16
C ALA A 273 23.78 -16.58 -1.18
N GLN A 274 23.46 -15.89 -2.28
CA GLN A 274 23.53 -16.47 -3.64
C GLN A 274 24.96 -16.87 -4.01
N MET A 275 25.95 -16.04 -3.67
CA MET A 275 27.37 -16.33 -3.90
C MET A 275 27.82 -17.59 -3.13
N ILE A 276 27.47 -17.68 -1.85
CA ILE A 276 27.78 -18.84 -1.00
C ILE A 276 27.09 -20.10 -1.56
N LEU A 277 25.81 -20.00 -1.92
CA LEU A 277 25.05 -21.12 -2.48
C LEU A 277 25.69 -21.66 -3.75
N TRP A 278 26.16 -20.76 -4.62
CA TRP A 278 26.86 -21.13 -5.85
C TRP A 278 28.21 -21.81 -5.56
N LEU A 279 29.04 -21.25 -4.69
CA LEU A 279 30.34 -21.82 -4.32
C LEU A 279 30.19 -23.19 -3.65
N ALA A 280 29.22 -23.36 -2.75
CA ALA A 280 28.99 -24.59 -2.01
C ALA A 280 28.56 -25.76 -2.90
N ASN A 281 27.89 -25.48 -4.03
CA ASN A 281 27.45 -26.53 -4.94
C ASN A 281 28.46 -26.84 -6.07
N GLY A 282 29.65 -26.24 -6.04
CA GLY A 282 30.71 -26.51 -7.00
C GLY A 282 30.34 -26.26 -8.46
N VAL A 283 29.34 -25.40 -8.67
CA VAL A 283 28.90 -25.03 -10.02
C VAL A 283 29.98 -24.14 -10.62
N TYR A 284 30.91 -24.75 -11.35
CA TYR A 284 31.88 -24.01 -12.10
C TYR A 284 31.19 -23.15 -13.15
N ALA A 285 31.50 -21.85 -13.15
CA ALA A 285 30.89 -20.92 -14.09
C ALA A 285 31.26 -21.30 -15.53
N ALA A 286 30.41 -22.08 -16.15
CA ALA A 286 30.47 -22.24 -17.59
C ALA A 286 30.29 -20.86 -18.22
N PHE A 287 31.09 -20.57 -19.26
CA PHE A 287 30.91 -19.31 -19.99
C PHE A 287 29.49 -19.29 -20.57
N PRO A 288 28.73 -18.21 -20.31
CA PRO A 288 27.39 -18.11 -20.87
C PRO A 288 27.44 -18.10 -22.40
N PRO A 289 26.46 -18.72 -23.07
CA PRO A 289 26.43 -18.70 -24.53
C PRO A 289 26.38 -17.27 -25.06
N ILE A 290 27.02 -17.03 -26.21
CA ILE A 290 27.23 -15.67 -26.73
C ILE A 290 25.94 -14.85 -26.88
N TYR A 291 24.83 -15.53 -27.21
CA TYR A 291 23.51 -14.86 -27.27
C TYR A 291 23.02 -14.39 -25.90
N ALA A 292 23.39 -15.06 -24.81
CA ALA A 292 23.01 -14.69 -23.46
C ALA A 292 23.73 -13.40 -23.01
N ILE A 293 24.97 -13.20 -23.48
CA ILE A 293 25.75 -11.99 -23.20
C ILE A 293 25.09 -10.73 -23.76
N ALA A 294 24.34 -10.84 -24.86
CA ALA A 294 23.59 -9.73 -25.42
C ALA A 294 22.16 -9.65 -24.86
N LEU A 295 21.46 -10.80 -24.79
CA LEU A 295 20.03 -10.88 -24.44
C LEU A 295 19.76 -10.45 -23.00
N LEU A 296 20.58 -10.90 -22.04
CA LEU A 296 20.29 -10.61 -20.62
C LEU A 296 20.55 -9.15 -20.23
N PRO A 297 21.67 -8.49 -20.57
CA PRO A 297 21.82 -7.06 -20.35
C PRO A 297 20.71 -6.23 -21.02
N PHE A 298 20.28 -6.64 -22.21
CA PHE A 298 19.13 -6.02 -22.88
C PHE A 298 17.84 -6.20 -22.05
N ALA A 299 17.58 -7.41 -21.55
CA ALA A 299 16.44 -7.67 -20.69
C ALA A 299 16.47 -6.85 -19.39
N TYR A 300 17.66 -6.74 -18.74
CA TYR A 300 17.82 -5.87 -17.57
C TYR A 300 17.48 -4.40 -17.91
N GLY A 301 17.95 -3.91 -19.04
CA GLY A 301 17.66 -2.56 -19.50
C GLY A 301 16.17 -2.34 -19.74
N VAL A 302 15.49 -3.27 -20.40
CA VAL A 302 14.05 -3.22 -20.66
C VAL A 302 13.26 -3.22 -19.36
N PHE A 303 13.54 -4.14 -18.42
CA PHE A 303 12.87 -4.17 -17.14
C PHE A 303 13.13 -2.90 -16.31
N LEU A 304 14.36 -2.38 -16.32
CA LEU A 304 14.70 -1.14 -15.62
C LEU A 304 13.89 0.04 -16.17
N ILE A 305 13.86 0.21 -17.49
CA ILE A 305 13.07 1.28 -18.13
C ILE A 305 11.59 1.10 -17.83
N PHE A 306 11.07 -0.12 -17.91
CA PHE A 306 9.66 -0.42 -17.61
C PHE A 306 9.31 -0.07 -16.16
N ILE A 307 10.12 -0.51 -15.19
CA ILE A 307 9.94 -0.19 -13.77
C ILE A 307 9.97 1.31 -13.56
N HIS A 308 10.98 2.00 -14.10
CA HIS A 308 11.12 3.45 -13.97
C HIS A 308 9.91 4.22 -14.54
N ARG A 309 9.38 3.78 -15.68
CA ARG A 309 8.17 4.37 -16.30
C ARG A 309 6.90 4.07 -15.49
N LEU A 310 6.83 2.94 -14.82
CA LEU A 310 5.70 2.53 -14.00
C LEU A 310 5.62 3.32 -12.67
N MET A 311 6.78 3.73 -12.11
CA MET A 311 6.86 4.40 -10.80
C MET A 311 6.03 5.67 -10.69
N PRO A 312 6.09 6.65 -11.60
CA PRO A 312 5.28 7.86 -11.51
C PRO A 312 3.78 7.55 -11.56
N TYR A 313 3.37 6.55 -12.35
CA TYR A 313 1.98 6.13 -12.42
C TYR A 313 1.48 5.56 -11.08
N ILE A 314 2.29 4.71 -10.43
CA ILE A 314 1.98 4.18 -9.10
C ILE A 314 1.92 5.31 -8.05
N ALA A 315 2.86 6.25 -8.11
CA ALA A 315 2.90 7.42 -7.24
C ALA A 315 1.65 8.30 -7.39
N ILE A 316 1.25 8.61 -8.62
CA ILE A 316 0.05 9.39 -8.91
C ILE A 316 -1.20 8.68 -8.38
N LYS A 317 -1.38 7.39 -8.72
CA LYS A 317 -2.54 6.60 -8.27
C LYS A 317 -2.67 6.57 -6.76
N ARG A 318 -1.56 6.55 -6.06
CA ARG A 318 -1.52 6.52 -4.60
C ARG A 318 -1.81 7.88 -3.97
N ASN A 319 -1.21 8.94 -4.50
CA ASN A 319 -1.39 10.30 -4.01
C ASN A 319 -2.78 10.86 -4.34
N MET A 320 -3.52 10.21 -5.26
CA MET A 320 -4.88 10.62 -5.62
C MET A 320 -5.83 10.67 -4.42
N THR A 321 -5.70 9.74 -3.48
CA THR A 321 -6.56 9.74 -2.28
C THR A 321 -6.28 10.96 -1.40
N GLU A 322 -5.02 11.30 -1.19
CA GLU A 322 -4.61 12.45 -0.40
C GLU A 322 -4.93 13.77 -1.13
N LEU A 323 -4.69 13.82 -2.43
CA LEU A 323 -5.07 14.97 -3.25
C LEU A 323 -6.59 15.21 -3.21
N ARG A 324 -7.39 14.16 -3.29
CA ARG A 324 -8.86 14.27 -3.15
C ARG A 324 -9.25 14.73 -1.75
N TYR A 325 -8.58 14.27 -0.71
CA TYR A 325 -8.81 14.78 0.65
C TYR A 325 -8.56 16.29 0.74
N HIS A 326 -7.43 16.76 0.23
CA HIS A 326 -7.12 18.20 0.22
C HIS A 326 -8.12 18.99 -0.63
N LEU A 327 -8.50 18.46 -1.78
CA LEU A 327 -9.52 19.08 -2.64
C LEU A 327 -10.88 19.14 -1.97
N ASN A 328 -11.32 18.06 -1.32
CA ASN A 328 -12.60 18.04 -0.60
C ASN A 328 -12.57 18.99 0.60
N ARG A 329 -11.47 19.01 1.37
CA ARG A 329 -11.29 19.97 2.45
C ARG A 329 -11.27 21.42 1.96
N PHE A 330 -10.69 21.66 0.79
CA PHE A 330 -10.72 22.97 0.17
C PHE A 330 -12.15 23.37 -0.23
N LYS A 331 -12.90 22.46 -0.87
CA LYS A 331 -14.29 22.69 -1.27
C LYS A 331 -15.23 22.88 -0.08
N SER A 332 -14.99 22.22 1.04
CA SER A 332 -15.81 22.35 2.26
C SER A 332 -15.58 23.66 2.99
N ASN A 333 -14.46 24.36 2.73
CA ASN A 333 -14.22 25.70 3.28
C ASN A 333 -14.90 26.76 2.40
N GLN A 334 -16.14 27.08 2.71
CA GLN A 334 -17.01 27.95 1.91
C GLN A 334 -16.42 29.35 1.70
N SER A 335 -15.78 29.95 2.72
CA SER A 335 -15.18 31.28 2.63
C SER A 335 -13.99 31.30 1.67
N LEU A 336 -13.14 30.30 1.74
CA LEU A 336 -11.97 30.17 0.87
C LEU A 336 -12.38 29.89 -0.57
N PHE A 337 -13.37 29.01 -0.76
CA PHE A 337 -13.92 28.68 -2.07
C PHE A 337 -14.57 29.90 -2.75
N GLN A 338 -15.37 30.68 -2.02
CA GLN A 338 -15.98 31.91 -2.52
C GLN A 338 -14.93 32.97 -2.89
N SER A 339 -13.92 33.18 -2.05
CA SER A 339 -12.86 34.16 -2.35
C SER A 339 -12.09 33.84 -3.64
N ILE A 340 -11.89 32.54 -3.93
CA ILE A 340 -11.23 32.12 -5.16
C ILE A 340 -12.17 32.24 -6.37
N LEU A 341 -13.44 31.91 -6.21
CA LEU A 341 -14.43 32.13 -7.26
C LEU A 341 -14.51 33.60 -7.67
N GLU A 342 -14.47 34.52 -6.70
CA GLU A 342 -14.50 35.97 -6.95
C GLU A 342 -13.23 36.49 -7.62
N THR A 343 -12.06 35.90 -7.29
CA THR A 343 -10.77 36.27 -7.86
C THR A 343 -10.41 35.55 -9.16
N SER A 344 -11.15 34.48 -9.49
CA SER A 344 -10.93 33.73 -10.72
C SER A 344 -11.40 34.52 -11.95
N PRO A 345 -10.64 34.48 -13.09
CA PRO A 345 -11.09 35.13 -14.30
C PRO A 345 -12.42 34.53 -14.75
N GLN A 346 -13.43 35.39 -14.84
CA GLN A 346 -14.76 34.99 -15.34
C GLN A 346 -14.65 34.70 -16.82
N ILE A 347 -14.92 33.47 -17.22
CA ILE A 347 -15.05 33.08 -18.64
C ILE A 347 -16.49 33.31 -19.01
N THR A 348 -16.75 34.35 -19.84
CA THR A 348 -18.03 34.55 -20.50
C THR A 348 -18.20 33.45 -21.54
N ILE A 349 -19.09 32.50 -21.28
CA ILE A 349 -19.47 31.49 -22.29
C ILE A 349 -20.39 32.21 -23.28
N ASP A 350 -19.97 32.31 -24.53
CA ASP A 350 -20.80 32.86 -25.57
C ASP A 350 -21.94 31.86 -25.83
N GLU A 351 -23.17 32.22 -25.43
CA GLU A 351 -24.36 31.34 -25.50
C GLU A 351 -24.67 30.92 -26.96
N LEU A 352 -24.17 31.67 -27.95
CA LEU A 352 -24.35 31.36 -29.37
C LEU A 352 -23.43 30.22 -29.87
N LEU A 353 -22.38 29.87 -29.14
CA LEU A 353 -21.42 28.82 -29.52
C LEU A 353 -21.54 27.55 -28.70
N SER A 354 -22.41 27.52 -27.72
CA SER A 354 -22.62 26.32 -26.89
C SER A 354 -23.71 25.42 -27.49
N PRO A 355 -23.38 24.25 -28.04
CA PRO A 355 -24.38 23.26 -28.44
C PRO A 355 -25.05 22.58 -27.22
N PHE A 356 -24.62 22.92 -26.03
CA PHE A 356 -25.16 22.41 -24.77
C PHE A 356 -26.16 23.41 -24.21
N THR A 357 -27.44 23.24 -24.54
CA THR A 357 -28.53 23.84 -23.79
C THR A 357 -28.35 23.48 -22.31
N SER A 358 -28.47 24.49 -21.45
CA SER A 358 -28.35 24.43 -20.01
C SER A 358 -29.00 23.19 -19.41
N VAL A 359 -28.25 22.13 -19.21
CA VAL A 359 -28.62 21.08 -18.28
C VAL A 359 -28.26 21.62 -16.90
N PRO A 360 -29.22 21.82 -15.99
CA PRO A 360 -28.88 22.20 -14.62
C PRO A 360 -28.06 21.06 -14.04
N LEU A 361 -26.75 21.30 -13.87
CA LEU A 361 -25.86 20.39 -13.17
C LEU A 361 -26.34 20.31 -11.72
N LYS A 362 -27.13 19.28 -11.42
CA LYS A 362 -27.35 18.87 -10.05
C LYS A 362 -26.04 18.31 -9.53
N TRP A 363 -25.54 18.88 -8.46
CA TRP A 363 -24.28 18.48 -7.81
C TRP A 363 -24.23 17.00 -7.43
N ASP A 364 -25.37 16.32 -7.37
CA ASP A 364 -25.53 14.91 -7.04
C ASP A 364 -25.11 13.96 -8.17
N GLU A 365 -24.97 14.45 -9.42
CA GLU A 365 -24.61 13.62 -10.57
C GLU A 365 -23.10 13.59 -10.90
N LEU A 366 -22.29 14.46 -10.28
CA LEU A 366 -20.84 14.54 -10.50
C LEU A 366 -20.02 13.55 -9.66
N ASN A 367 -20.66 12.77 -8.79
CA ASN A 367 -20.03 11.77 -7.92
C ASN A 367 -20.32 10.32 -8.35
N ASN A 368 -20.91 10.10 -9.52
CA ASN A 368 -21.08 8.75 -10.08
C ASN A 368 -19.92 8.32 -10.97
#